data_5081734d6b9f27dadf10acb40ada7000
#
_entry.id   5081734d6b9f27dadf10acb40ada7000
#
_cell.length_a   1.000
_cell.length_b   1.000
_cell.length_c   1.000
_cell.angle_alpha   90.00
_cell.angle_beta   90.00
_cell.angle_gamma   90.00
#
_symmetry.space_group_name_H-M   'P 1'
#
loop_
_entity.id
_entity.type
_entity.pdbx_description
1 polymer ?
#
loop_
_entity_poly.entity_id
_entity_poly.type
_entity_poly.pdbx_seq_one_letter_code
_entity_poly.pdbx_strand_id
1 'polypeptide(L)'
;MLYLTEEHCIGGRRKMTDLQECRNEIDRIDSEIVRLFERRMKVSEDVAEYKIHTGKQVLDPVRERDKLKVLRAQAHSEFNARGVQELFQQVMAISRKRQYQLLTEEGVDEPRDYHMTDSLPLNDVTVVFQGVEGAYSYAAMRAYFPDEIRNYHVKTFRDAMEEVSAGRADYAVLPIENSTQGIVTDIYDLLTEYQLYIVGEQVVKADHVLLGIPGSSVAEIRTVYSHPQALAQCRKYLEAHPGWETVKAANTAASAKMVKEEGDPSRAAIASREAGEFYGLAVLGENLCHNGQNVTRFIIVSSRPVYEKNAEKVSVCFELPHESGTLYNMLSHMIYNGLNMTKIESRPIPGKTWQYRFFVDFLGNLEEPAVKNALRGLEAEADSMRVLGNYGRQEED
;
A
#
# COMPACT_ATOMS: atom_id res chain seq x y z
N MET A 1 31.03 31.12 6.73
CA MET A 1 31.46 32.51 6.42
C MET A 1 30.23 33.39 6.58
N LEU A 2 30.10 34.05 7.73
CA LEU A 2 28.93 34.85 8.11
C LEU A 2 29.13 36.26 7.52
N TYR A 3 28.23 36.67 6.65
CA TYR A 3 28.15 38.08 6.22
C TYR A 3 27.56 38.92 7.36
N LEU A 4 28.38 39.68 8.02
CA LEU A 4 28.01 40.75 8.95
C LEU A 4 27.89 42.04 8.15
N THR A 5 26.70 42.62 8.13
CA THR A 5 26.50 44.00 7.64
C THR A 5 27.19 45.02 8.53
N GLU A 6 27.89 46.01 7.89
CA GLU A 6 28.81 46.98 8.47
C GLU A 6 28.14 48.14 9.23
N GLU A 7 27.16 47.95 10.07
CA GLU A 7 26.56 49.11 10.77
C GLU A 7 26.56 49.04 12.31
N HIS A 8 27.45 48.24 12.94
CA HIS A 8 27.62 48.32 14.40
C HIS A 8 29.07 48.17 14.86
N CYS A 9 29.97 48.93 14.27
CA CYS A 9 31.33 49.07 14.78
C CYS A 9 31.52 50.45 15.42
N ILE A 10 31.03 50.66 16.64
CA ILE A 10 31.58 51.67 17.57
C ILE A 10 31.87 50.91 18.87
N GLY A 11 33.15 50.75 19.14
CA GLY A 11 33.90 50.39 20.34
C GLY A 11 33.16 49.94 21.59
N GLY A 12 32.61 48.73 21.59
CA GLY A 12 32.12 48.04 22.79
C GLY A 12 32.27 46.55 22.61
N ARG A 13 32.96 45.88 23.55
CA ARG A 13 32.96 44.37 23.65
C ARG A 13 31.52 43.92 23.55
N ARG A 14 31.18 43.10 22.53
CA ARG A 14 29.90 42.44 22.46
C ARG A 14 29.70 41.69 23.77
N LYS A 15 28.74 42.10 24.61
CA LYS A 15 28.33 41.41 25.81
C LYS A 15 27.93 40.02 25.35
N MET A 16 28.63 38.97 25.82
CA MET A 16 28.18 37.57 25.56
C MET A 16 26.75 37.48 26.09
N THR A 17 25.80 37.24 25.21
CA THR A 17 24.39 37.06 25.59
C THR A 17 24.30 35.86 26.49
N ASP A 18 23.71 35.99 27.67
CA ASP A 18 23.50 34.87 28.57
C ASP A 18 22.54 33.87 27.90
N LEU A 19 22.99 32.60 27.74
CA LEU A 19 22.20 31.54 27.13
C LEU A 19 20.88 31.32 27.88
N GLN A 20 20.89 31.50 29.21
CA GLN A 20 19.69 31.35 30.02
C GLN A 20 18.68 32.46 29.77
N GLU A 21 19.14 33.70 29.62
CA GLU A 21 18.27 34.85 29.23
C GLU A 21 17.63 34.60 27.86
N CYS A 22 18.40 34.10 26.88
CA CYS A 22 17.86 33.73 25.56
C CYS A 22 16.80 32.63 25.64
N ARG A 23 17.03 31.60 26.43
CA ARG A 23 16.06 30.53 26.64
C ARG A 23 14.77 31.04 27.26
N ASN A 24 14.86 31.81 28.32
CA ASN A 24 13.69 32.40 28.98
C ASN A 24 12.85 33.27 28.02
N GLU A 25 13.53 34.04 27.14
CA GLU A 25 12.84 34.86 26.14
C GLU A 25 12.18 33.98 25.05
N ILE A 26 12.84 32.92 24.61
CA ILE A 26 12.25 31.93 23.68
C ILE A 26 11.00 31.31 24.32
N ASP A 27 11.06 30.83 25.56
CA ASP A 27 9.94 30.23 26.28
C ASP A 27 8.73 31.18 26.39
N ARG A 28 8.99 32.48 26.58
CA ARG A 28 7.95 33.51 26.61
C ARG A 28 7.30 33.70 25.23
N ILE A 29 8.11 33.77 24.18
CA ILE A 29 7.62 33.87 22.79
C ILE A 29 6.82 32.63 22.41
N ASP A 30 7.30 31.45 22.74
CA ASP A 30 6.61 30.18 22.45
C ASP A 30 5.23 30.14 23.13
N SER A 31 5.14 30.61 24.36
CA SER A 31 3.86 30.73 25.09
C SER A 31 2.89 31.69 24.39
N GLU A 32 3.38 32.78 23.82
CA GLU A 32 2.55 33.69 23.01
C GLU A 32 2.09 33.05 21.70
N ILE A 33 2.97 32.30 21.03
CA ILE A 33 2.65 31.53 19.81
C ILE A 33 1.54 30.52 20.09
N VAL A 34 1.63 29.75 21.18
CA VAL A 34 0.58 28.79 21.59
C VAL A 34 -0.76 29.51 21.76
N ARG A 35 -0.82 30.62 22.52
CA ARG A 35 -2.05 31.38 22.73
C ARG A 35 -2.65 31.91 21.42
N LEU A 36 -1.80 32.43 20.51
CA LEU A 36 -2.25 32.93 19.23
C LEU A 36 -2.73 31.80 18.30
N PHE A 37 -2.05 30.67 18.33
CA PHE A 37 -2.44 29.47 17.59
C PHE A 37 -3.83 28.96 18.06
N GLU A 38 -4.05 28.78 19.36
CA GLU A 38 -5.35 28.33 19.90
C GLU A 38 -6.48 29.31 19.51
N ARG A 39 -6.24 30.61 19.65
CA ARG A 39 -7.21 31.63 19.23
C ARG A 39 -7.53 31.52 17.73
N ARG A 40 -6.49 31.30 16.89
CA ARG A 40 -6.67 31.13 15.45
C ARG A 40 -7.46 29.84 15.13
N MET A 41 -7.19 28.75 15.86
CA MET A 41 -7.93 27.48 15.70
C MET A 41 -9.42 27.67 16.08
N LYS A 42 -9.73 28.42 17.13
CA LYS A 42 -11.12 28.73 17.48
C LYS A 42 -11.85 29.47 16.33
N VAL A 43 -11.22 30.48 15.74
CA VAL A 43 -11.79 31.18 14.56
C VAL A 43 -11.92 30.22 13.35
N SER A 44 -11.03 29.23 13.24
CA SER A 44 -11.12 28.21 12.18
C SER A 44 -12.31 27.26 12.38
N GLU A 45 -12.71 26.98 13.62
CA GLU A 45 -13.96 26.26 13.95
C GLU A 45 -15.19 27.05 13.53
N ASP A 46 -15.24 28.37 13.82
CA ASP A 46 -16.34 29.24 13.39
C ASP A 46 -16.45 29.27 11.84
N VAL A 47 -15.29 29.22 11.13
CA VAL A 47 -15.27 29.10 9.66
C VAL A 47 -15.80 27.74 9.19
N ALA A 48 -15.51 26.65 9.92
CA ALA A 48 -16.04 25.33 9.59
C ALA A 48 -17.57 25.30 9.74
N GLU A 49 -18.12 25.83 10.83
CA GLU A 49 -19.55 25.96 11.05
C GLU A 49 -20.24 26.72 9.89
N TYR A 50 -19.66 27.85 9.49
CA TYR A 50 -20.17 28.58 8.31
C TYR A 50 -20.16 27.75 7.04
N LYS A 51 -19.07 26.97 6.78
CA LYS A 51 -18.94 26.12 5.59
C LYS A 51 -19.93 24.97 5.61
N ILE A 52 -20.15 24.33 6.75
CA ILE A 52 -21.17 23.30 6.96
C ILE A 52 -22.55 23.81 6.55
N HIS A 53 -22.95 24.99 7.04
CA HIS A 53 -24.24 25.57 6.72
C HIS A 53 -24.40 26.03 5.27
N THR A 54 -23.31 26.41 4.60
CA THR A 54 -23.34 26.97 3.25
C THR A 54 -22.92 26.01 2.15
N GLY A 55 -22.46 24.79 2.50
CA GLY A 55 -21.93 23.80 1.54
C GLY A 55 -20.61 24.22 0.88
N LYS A 56 -19.88 25.19 1.41
CA LYS A 56 -18.58 25.61 0.87
C LYS A 56 -17.49 24.61 1.22
N GLN A 57 -16.61 24.35 0.25
CA GLN A 57 -15.46 23.46 0.44
C GLN A 57 -14.49 24.01 1.50
N VAL A 58 -13.84 23.08 2.24
CA VAL A 58 -12.85 23.42 3.26
C VAL A 58 -11.59 24.03 2.62
N LEU A 59 -11.05 23.40 1.59
CA LEU A 59 -9.88 23.91 0.86
C LEU A 59 -10.26 25.04 -0.09
N ASP A 60 -9.53 26.16 0.02
CA ASP A 60 -9.56 27.30 -0.91
C ASP A 60 -8.13 27.61 -1.35
N PRO A 61 -7.64 26.97 -2.43
CA PRO A 61 -6.23 27.10 -2.83
C PRO A 61 -5.83 28.52 -3.24
N VAL A 62 -6.77 29.29 -3.80
CA VAL A 62 -6.51 30.66 -4.25
C VAL A 62 -6.28 31.56 -3.03
N ARG A 63 -7.21 31.53 -2.08
CA ARG A 63 -7.10 32.32 -0.83
C ARG A 63 -5.85 31.95 -0.04
N GLU A 64 -5.50 30.66 0.08
CA GLU A 64 -4.32 30.23 0.82
C GLU A 64 -3.02 30.73 0.18
N ARG A 65 -2.89 30.61 -1.15
CA ARG A 65 -1.73 31.14 -1.88
C ARG A 65 -1.57 32.66 -1.70
N ASP A 66 -2.65 33.42 -1.81
CA ASP A 66 -2.60 34.88 -1.66
C ASP A 66 -2.27 35.26 -0.21
N LYS A 67 -2.81 34.54 0.76
CA LYS A 67 -2.48 34.78 2.17
C LYS A 67 -1.01 34.47 2.47
N LEU A 68 -0.45 33.39 1.93
CA LEU A 68 0.96 33.05 2.09
C LEU A 68 1.89 34.12 1.48
N LYS A 69 1.56 34.68 0.31
CA LYS A 69 2.31 35.81 -0.29
C LYS A 69 2.35 37.04 0.64
N VAL A 70 1.18 37.37 1.20
CA VAL A 70 1.08 38.52 2.12
C VAL A 70 1.89 38.28 3.39
N LEU A 71 1.82 37.11 3.98
CA LEU A 71 2.55 36.76 5.20
C LEU A 71 4.06 36.72 4.96
N ARG A 72 4.50 36.13 3.86
CA ARG A 72 5.90 36.09 3.45
C ARG A 72 6.49 37.50 3.31
N ALA A 73 5.73 38.43 2.72
CA ALA A 73 6.16 39.84 2.51
C ALA A 73 6.31 40.63 3.82
N GLN A 74 5.77 40.16 4.94
CA GLN A 74 5.93 40.78 6.25
C GLN A 74 7.27 40.47 6.93
N ALA A 75 8.01 39.47 6.44
CA ALA A 75 9.29 39.08 7.00
C ALA A 75 10.41 40.02 6.53
N HIS A 76 11.36 40.33 7.44
CA HIS A 76 12.45 41.28 7.19
C HIS A 76 13.69 40.65 6.53
N SER A 77 13.75 39.35 6.33
CA SER A 77 14.85 38.66 5.67
C SER A 77 14.32 37.47 4.84
N GLU A 78 15.07 37.11 3.80
CA GLU A 78 14.68 35.94 2.95
C GLU A 78 14.65 34.64 3.74
N PHE A 79 15.54 34.49 4.71
CA PHE A 79 15.54 33.33 5.61
C PHE A 79 14.22 33.23 6.41
N ASN A 80 13.84 34.36 7.06
CA ASN A 80 12.59 34.40 7.81
C ASN A 80 11.36 34.33 6.91
N ALA A 81 11.41 34.87 5.70
CA ALA A 81 10.33 34.80 4.73
C ALA A 81 9.99 33.33 4.35
N ARG A 82 11.03 32.52 4.16
CA ARG A 82 10.86 31.05 3.92
C ARG A 82 10.29 30.34 5.16
N GLY A 83 10.84 30.63 6.34
CA GLY A 83 10.33 30.07 7.60
C GLY A 83 8.87 30.44 7.89
N VAL A 84 8.50 31.71 7.66
CA VAL A 84 7.10 32.15 7.81
C VAL A 84 6.18 31.45 6.81
N GLN A 85 6.60 31.29 5.56
CA GLN A 85 5.80 30.59 4.56
C GLN A 85 5.57 29.15 4.99
N GLU A 86 6.61 28.41 5.38
CA GLU A 86 6.54 27.03 5.82
C GLU A 86 5.66 26.86 7.07
N LEU A 87 5.88 27.72 8.09
CA LEU A 87 5.07 27.70 9.30
C LEU A 87 3.58 27.89 9.00
N PHE A 88 3.21 28.87 8.19
CA PHE A 88 1.81 29.15 7.89
C PHE A 88 1.18 28.14 6.95
N GLN A 89 1.94 27.48 6.08
CA GLN A 89 1.46 26.31 5.36
C GLN A 89 1.00 25.22 6.33
N GLN A 90 1.81 24.90 7.36
CA GLN A 90 1.45 23.92 8.38
C GLN A 90 0.24 24.38 9.22
N VAL A 91 0.19 25.63 9.64
CA VAL A 91 -0.93 26.18 10.42
C VAL A 91 -2.24 26.13 9.61
N MET A 92 -2.22 26.37 8.30
CA MET A 92 -3.39 26.24 7.42
C MET A 92 -3.79 24.78 7.25
N ALA A 93 -2.84 23.87 7.03
CA ALA A 93 -3.09 22.43 6.93
C ALA A 93 -3.75 21.86 8.20
N ILE A 94 -3.26 22.24 9.39
CA ILE A 94 -3.87 21.85 10.67
C ILE A 94 -5.30 22.41 10.78
N SER A 95 -5.52 23.67 10.37
CA SER A 95 -6.86 24.26 10.38
C SER A 95 -7.84 23.51 9.48
N ARG A 96 -7.40 23.05 8.28
CA ARG A 96 -8.25 22.24 7.40
C ARG A 96 -8.60 20.89 8.06
N LYS A 97 -7.62 20.22 8.64
CA LYS A 97 -7.86 18.95 9.36
C LYS A 97 -8.90 19.08 10.45
N ARG A 98 -8.83 20.15 11.25
CA ARG A 98 -9.87 20.42 12.26
C ARG A 98 -11.24 20.68 11.63
N GLN A 99 -11.31 21.40 10.52
CA GLN A 99 -12.55 21.63 9.78
C GLN A 99 -13.12 20.30 9.25
N TYR A 100 -12.29 19.40 8.69
CA TYR A 100 -12.73 18.08 8.24
C TYR A 100 -13.29 17.23 9.40
N GLN A 101 -12.64 17.26 10.56
CA GLN A 101 -13.16 16.59 11.77
C GLN A 101 -14.55 17.09 12.14
N LEU A 102 -14.75 18.43 12.16
CA LEU A 102 -16.04 19.01 12.46
C LEU A 102 -17.13 18.62 11.45
N LEU A 103 -16.81 18.55 10.15
CA LEU A 103 -17.75 18.06 9.15
C LEU A 103 -18.18 16.61 9.45
N THR A 104 -17.27 15.76 9.89
CA THR A 104 -17.59 14.37 10.24
C THR A 104 -18.38 14.29 11.54
N GLU A 105 -18.03 15.10 12.55
CA GLU A 105 -18.77 15.20 13.83
C GLU A 105 -20.24 15.64 13.63
N GLU A 106 -20.48 16.53 12.65
CA GLU A 106 -21.82 17.02 12.28
C GLU A 106 -22.56 16.10 11.28
N GLY A 107 -22.00 14.95 10.95
CA GLY A 107 -22.64 13.97 10.07
C GLY A 107 -22.74 14.41 8.60
N VAL A 108 -21.86 15.33 8.17
CA VAL A 108 -21.75 15.69 6.75
C VAL A 108 -21.00 14.58 6.03
N ASP A 109 -21.72 13.54 5.59
CA ASP A 109 -21.13 12.43 4.85
C ASP A 109 -20.93 12.77 3.37
N GLU A 110 -19.78 12.37 2.83
CA GLU A 110 -19.60 12.29 1.38
C GLU A 110 -20.03 10.90 0.93
N PRO A 111 -21.01 10.80 0.01
CA PRO A 111 -21.47 9.52 -0.48
C PRO A 111 -20.31 8.81 -1.19
N ARG A 112 -19.94 7.63 -0.71
CA ARG A 112 -19.02 6.72 -1.38
C ARG A 112 -19.80 5.51 -1.84
N ASP A 113 -19.53 5.06 -3.05
CA ASP A 113 -20.20 3.89 -3.66
C ASP A 113 -19.72 2.55 -3.03
N TYR A 114 -19.41 2.57 -1.71
CA TYR A 114 -19.00 1.39 -0.98
C TYR A 114 -20.13 0.85 -0.11
N HIS A 115 -20.36 -0.45 -0.18
CA HIS A 115 -21.41 -1.13 0.58
C HIS A 115 -20.82 -2.02 1.64
N MET A 116 -21.16 -1.73 2.91
CA MET A 116 -20.83 -2.58 4.03
C MET A 116 -21.69 -3.85 4.02
N THR A 117 -21.07 -4.99 4.28
CA THR A 117 -21.74 -6.29 4.44
C THR A 117 -21.28 -6.98 5.72
N ASP A 118 -22.10 -7.87 6.27
CA ASP A 118 -21.70 -8.69 7.42
C ASP A 118 -20.65 -9.76 7.00
N SER A 119 -20.75 -10.28 5.78
CA SER A 119 -19.79 -11.20 5.19
C SER A 119 -19.79 -11.11 3.67
N LEU A 120 -18.65 -11.41 3.04
CA LEU A 120 -18.57 -11.53 1.59
C LEU A 120 -19.32 -12.78 1.09
N PRO A 121 -19.98 -12.70 -0.07
CA PRO A 121 -20.60 -13.89 -0.69
C PRO A 121 -19.50 -14.76 -1.30
N LEU A 122 -19.04 -15.77 -0.56
CA LEU A 122 -17.99 -16.70 -0.99
C LEU A 122 -18.52 -18.05 -1.50
N ASN A 123 -19.84 -18.32 -1.37
CA ASN A 123 -20.47 -19.55 -1.87
C ASN A 123 -21.08 -19.34 -3.27
N ASP A 124 -21.12 -20.37 -4.08
CA ASP A 124 -21.67 -20.37 -5.46
C ASP A 124 -21.01 -19.33 -6.40
N VAL A 125 -19.78 -18.94 -6.10
CA VAL A 125 -19.03 -17.93 -6.87
C VAL A 125 -18.10 -18.59 -7.89
N THR A 126 -17.72 -17.79 -8.89
CA THR A 126 -16.69 -18.13 -9.86
C THR A 126 -15.43 -17.34 -9.59
N VAL A 127 -14.32 -18.03 -9.38
CA VAL A 127 -13.03 -17.41 -9.05
C VAL A 127 -12.01 -17.69 -10.16
N VAL A 128 -11.36 -16.66 -10.64
CA VAL A 128 -10.27 -16.76 -11.61
C VAL A 128 -8.92 -16.51 -10.93
N PHE A 129 -7.89 -17.24 -11.33
CA PHE A 129 -6.52 -17.02 -10.87
C PHE A 129 -5.53 -17.09 -12.03
N GLN A 130 -4.36 -16.45 -11.89
CA GLN A 130 -3.33 -16.51 -12.90
C GLN A 130 -2.42 -17.72 -12.67
N GLY A 131 -2.08 -18.46 -13.73
CA GLY A 131 -1.11 -19.55 -13.71
C GLY A 131 -1.71 -20.86 -14.12
N VAL A 132 -1.51 -21.90 -13.31
CA VAL A 132 -2.06 -23.24 -13.48
C VAL A 132 -2.42 -23.82 -12.10
N GLU A 133 -3.16 -24.91 -12.07
CA GLU A 133 -3.46 -25.64 -10.84
C GLU A 133 -2.14 -26.05 -10.14
N GLY A 134 -2.13 -25.91 -8.81
CA GLY A 134 -0.91 -26.13 -8.01
C GLY A 134 0.05 -24.93 -7.96
N ALA A 135 -0.22 -23.81 -8.66
CA ALA A 135 0.53 -22.56 -8.47
C ALA A 135 0.18 -21.90 -7.13
N TYR A 136 1.03 -20.96 -6.65
CA TYR A 136 0.76 -20.25 -5.38
C TYR A 136 -0.52 -19.41 -5.43
N SER A 137 -0.93 -18.89 -6.59
CA SER A 137 -2.24 -18.25 -6.78
C SER A 137 -3.41 -19.24 -6.58
N TYR A 138 -3.25 -20.48 -7.03
CA TYR A 138 -4.21 -21.55 -6.75
C TYR A 138 -4.24 -21.89 -5.25
N ALA A 139 -3.08 -21.99 -4.59
CA ALA A 139 -2.99 -22.21 -3.15
C ALA A 139 -3.66 -21.07 -2.37
N ALA A 140 -3.44 -19.80 -2.76
CA ALA A 140 -4.09 -18.64 -2.17
C ALA A 140 -5.62 -18.70 -2.34
N MET A 141 -6.10 -19.07 -3.53
CA MET A 141 -7.52 -19.27 -3.79
C MET A 141 -8.11 -20.34 -2.86
N ARG A 142 -7.45 -21.50 -2.75
CA ARG A 142 -7.91 -22.61 -1.91
C ARG A 142 -7.90 -22.29 -0.41
N ALA A 143 -7.00 -21.43 0.03
CA ALA A 143 -6.93 -20.97 1.42
C ALA A 143 -8.00 -19.94 1.76
N TYR A 144 -8.42 -19.12 0.80
CA TYR A 144 -9.38 -18.04 1.03
C TYR A 144 -10.84 -18.46 0.82
N PHE A 145 -11.11 -19.26 -0.21
CA PHE A 145 -12.46 -19.66 -0.61
C PHE A 145 -12.84 -21.07 -0.12
N PRO A 146 -14.15 -21.36 0.09
CA PRO A 146 -14.61 -22.71 0.35
C PRO A 146 -14.23 -23.68 -0.76
N ASP A 147 -14.20 -25.00 -0.43
CA ASP A 147 -13.81 -26.04 -1.39
C ASP A 147 -14.73 -26.15 -2.60
N GLU A 148 -16.02 -25.88 -2.44
CA GLU A 148 -17.06 -26.05 -3.46
C GLU A 148 -17.34 -24.80 -4.27
N ILE A 149 -16.29 -24.19 -4.86
CA ILE A 149 -16.45 -23.05 -5.77
C ILE A 149 -16.12 -23.43 -7.21
N ARG A 150 -16.70 -22.70 -8.15
CA ARG A 150 -16.26 -22.75 -9.55
C ARG A 150 -14.97 -21.96 -9.71
N ASN A 151 -13.95 -22.56 -10.29
CA ASN A 151 -12.70 -21.85 -10.51
C ASN A 151 -12.08 -22.27 -11.85
N TYR A 152 -11.26 -21.36 -12.40
CA TYR A 152 -10.45 -21.60 -13.59
C TYR A 152 -9.25 -20.69 -13.61
N HIS A 153 -8.22 -21.09 -14.37
CA HIS A 153 -7.01 -20.30 -14.52
C HIS A 153 -6.94 -19.55 -15.85
N VAL A 154 -6.17 -18.48 -15.86
CA VAL A 154 -5.84 -17.69 -17.04
C VAL A 154 -4.32 -17.47 -17.13
N LYS A 155 -3.84 -17.04 -18.30
CA LYS A 155 -2.39 -16.93 -18.54
C LYS A 155 -1.77 -15.69 -17.92
N THR A 156 -2.45 -14.56 -17.95
CA THR A 156 -1.90 -13.27 -17.52
C THR A 156 -2.75 -12.63 -16.41
N PHE A 157 -2.15 -11.71 -15.66
CA PHE A 157 -2.89 -10.90 -14.67
C PHE A 157 -3.97 -10.05 -15.35
N ARG A 158 -3.69 -9.54 -16.56
CA ARG A 158 -4.65 -8.77 -17.35
C ARG A 158 -5.89 -9.60 -17.69
N ASP A 159 -5.70 -10.84 -18.13
CA ASP A 159 -6.82 -11.74 -18.42
C ASP A 159 -7.70 -11.94 -17.17
N ALA A 160 -7.09 -12.10 -15.98
CA ALA A 160 -7.84 -12.26 -14.76
C ALA A 160 -8.66 -11.02 -14.39
N MET A 161 -8.09 -9.81 -14.54
CA MET A 161 -8.80 -8.55 -14.32
C MET A 161 -9.95 -8.38 -15.33
N GLU A 162 -9.74 -8.75 -16.59
CA GLU A 162 -10.75 -8.70 -17.64
C GLU A 162 -11.92 -9.65 -17.37
N GLU A 163 -11.66 -10.86 -16.88
CA GLU A 163 -12.72 -11.82 -16.51
C GLU A 163 -13.64 -11.25 -15.42
N VAL A 164 -13.07 -10.62 -14.39
CA VAL A 164 -13.84 -9.99 -13.31
C VAL A 164 -14.58 -8.73 -13.82
N SER A 165 -13.92 -7.88 -14.58
CA SER A 165 -14.51 -6.65 -15.12
C SER A 165 -15.67 -6.94 -16.06
N ALA A 166 -15.59 -8.03 -16.83
CA ALA A 166 -16.63 -8.48 -17.74
C ALA A 166 -17.75 -9.29 -17.06
N GLY A 167 -17.64 -9.54 -15.73
CA GLY A 167 -18.63 -10.31 -14.97
C GLY A 167 -18.65 -11.81 -15.29
N ARG A 168 -17.57 -12.36 -15.89
CA ARG A 168 -17.41 -13.81 -16.13
C ARG A 168 -16.87 -14.53 -14.91
N ALA A 169 -16.16 -13.81 -14.03
CA ALA A 169 -15.78 -14.24 -12.70
C ALA A 169 -16.24 -13.22 -11.66
N ASP A 170 -16.59 -13.69 -10.46
CA ASP A 170 -16.96 -12.82 -9.32
C ASP A 170 -15.72 -12.24 -8.65
N TYR A 171 -14.65 -13.04 -8.60
CA TYR A 171 -13.38 -12.70 -7.94
C TYR A 171 -12.17 -13.11 -8.76
N ALA A 172 -11.08 -12.35 -8.61
CA ALA A 172 -9.74 -12.76 -9.06
C ALA A 172 -8.78 -12.83 -7.87
N VAL A 173 -7.87 -13.82 -7.89
CA VAL A 173 -6.78 -13.97 -6.92
C VAL A 173 -5.46 -13.63 -7.60
N LEU A 174 -4.81 -12.57 -7.12
CA LEU A 174 -3.65 -11.96 -7.78
C LEU A 174 -2.54 -11.64 -6.77
N PRO A 175 -1.27 -11.97 -7.07
CA PRO A 175 -0.14 -11.64 -6.20
C PRO A 175 0.13 -10.14 -6.24
N ILE A 176 0.22 -9.48 -5.08
CA ILE A 176 0.55 -8.05 -5.04
C ILE A 176 1.97 -7.77 -4.54
N GLU A 177 2.50 -8.68 -3.73
CA GLU A 177 3.80 -8.52 -3.10
C GLU A 177 4.40 -9.87 -2.69
N ASN A 178 5.72 -9.98 -2.80
CA ASN A 178 6.48 -11.10 -2.26
C ASN A 178 7.60 -10.56 -1.36
N SER A 179 7.80 -11.16 -0.20
CA SER A 179 8.78 -10.69 0.81
C SER A 179 10.24 -10.70 0.33
N THR A 180 10.56 -11.46 -0.71
CA THR A 180 11.92 -11.56 -1.27
C THR A 180 12.10 -10.81 -2.58
N GLN A 181 11.03 -10.60 -3.36
CA GLN A 181 11.07 -9.95 -4.68
C GLN A 181 10.50 -8.55 -4.68
N GLY A 182 9.79 -8.19 -3.60
CA GLY A 182 9.07 -6.93 -3.54
C GLY A 182 7.72 -6.98 -4.27
N ILE A 183 7.33 -5.85 -4.79
CA ILE A 183 6.00 -5.63 -5.37
C ILE A 183 5.83 -6.25 -6.76
N VAL A 184 4.61 -6.69 -7.05
CA VAL A 184 4.17 -7.07 -8.40
C VAL A 184 3.57 -5.84 -9.08
N THR A 185 4.42 -5.06 -9.74
CA THR A 185 4.10 -3.71 -10.27
C THR A 185 2.89 -3.68 -11.19
N ASP A 186 2.73 -4.70 -12.04
CA ASP A 186 1.66 -4.76 -13.04
C ASP A 186 0.27 -4.76 -12.40
N ILE A 187 0.14 -5.33 -11.19
CA ILE A 187 -1.16 -5.43 -10.49
C ILE A 187 -1.67 -4.03 -10.10
N TYR A 188 -0.80 -3.13 -9.66
CA TYR A 188 -1.18 -1.76 -9.31
C TYR A 188 -1.70 -0.98 -10.52
N ASP A 189 -1.04 -1.13 -11.67
CA ASP A 189 -1.46 -0.48 -12.91
C ASP A 189 -2.81 -1.04 -13.39
N LEU A 190 -2.98 -2.37 -13.33
CA LEU A 190 -4.22 -3.05 -13.72
C LEU A 190 -5.41 -2.73 -12.79
N LEU A 191 -5.19 -2.60 -11.47
CA LEU A 191 -6.24 -2.19 -10.53
C LEU A 191 -6.84 -0.83 -10.89
N THR A 192 -6.00 0.09 -11.37
CA THR A 192 -6.46 1.41 -11.77
C THR A 192 -7.07 1.43 -13.18
N GLU A 193 -6.56 0.62 -14.10
CA GLU A 193 -7.07 0.49 -15.46
C GLU A 193 -8.47 -0.13 -15.50
N TYR A 194 -8.68 -1.22 -14.78
CA TYR A 194 -9.96 -1.95 -14.74
C TYR A 194 -10.93 -1.44 -13.68
N GLN A 195 -10.52 -0.52 -12.81
CA GLN A 195 -11.32 0.05 -11.72
C GLN A 195 -11.93 -0.99 -10.78
N LEU A 196 -11.22 -2.10 -10.55
CA LEU A 196 -11.64 -3.14 -9.65
C LEU A 196 -11.30 -2.81 -8.18
N TYR A 197 -11.90 -3.55 -7.25
CA TYR A 197 -11.80 -3.31 -5.82
C TYR A 197 -11.15 -4.50 -5.10
N ILE A 198 -10.29 -4.20 -4.13
CA ILE A 198 -9.70 -5.20 -3.24
C ILE A 198 -10.71 -5.48 -2.12
N VAL A 199 -11.16 -6.72 -2.02
CA VAL A 199 -12.15 -7.14 -1.02
C VAL A 199 -11.57 -8.10 0.02
N GLY A 200 -10.32 -8.55 -0.17
CA GLY A 200 -9.63 -9.43 0.77
C GLY A 200 -8.15 -9.56 0.44
N GLU A 201 -7.40 -10.13 1.36
CA GLU A 201 -6.02 -10.55 1.14
C GLU A 201 -5.79 -11.96 1.70
N GLN A 202 -4.85 -12.67 1.09
CA GLN A 202 -4.38 -13.99 1.51
C GLN A 202 -2.86 -14.03 1.47
N VAL A 203 -2.24 -14.38 2.59
CA VAL A 203 -0.80 -14.61 2.67
C VAL A 203 -0.54 -16.10 2.47
N VAL A 204 0.40 -16.43 1.58
CA VAL A 204 0.80 -17.81 1.30
C VAL A 204 2.31 -17.92 1.45
N LYS A 205 2.75 -18.85 2.27
CA LYS A 205 4.17 -19.18 2.40
C LYS A 205 4.65 -19.90 1.15
N ALA A 206 5.67 -19.37 0.50
CA ALA A 206 6.29 -20.00 -0.66
C ALA A 206 7.32 -21.06 -0.18
N ASP A 207 6.80 -22.17 0.36
CA ASP A 207 7.62 -23.28 0.84
C ASP A 207 7.81 -24.30 -0.29
N HIS A 208 9.04 -24.35 -0.82
CA HIS A 208 9.37 -25.27 -1.90
C HIS A 208 9.77 -26.64 -1.35
N VAL A 209 9.22 -27.67 -1.96
CA VAL A 209 9.56 -29.07 -1.69
C VAL A 209 10.09 -29.74 -2.96
N LEU A 210 10.87 -30.81 -2.80
CA LEU A 210 11.30 -31.67 -3.90
C LEU A 210 10.22 -32.72 -4.14
N LEU A 211 9.67 -32.75 -5.35
CA LEU A 211 8.57 -33.61 -5.76
C LEU A 211 9.06 -34.63 -6.81
N GLY A 212 8.71 -35.88 -6.66
CA GLY A 212 8.96 -36.93 -7.65
C GLY A 212 7.75 -37.86 -7.80
N ILE A 213 7.76 -38.77 -8.74
CA ILE A 213 6.70 -39.77 -8.86
C ILE A 213 6.69 -40.66 -7.61
N PRO A 214 5.51 -41.19 -7.19
CA PRO A 214 5.44 -42.13 -6.07
C PRO A 214 6.37 -43.35 -6.27
N GLY A 215 7.19 -43.62 -5.26
CA GLY A 215 8.19 -44.68 -5.29
C GLY A 215 9.60 -44.24 -5.70
N SER A 216 9.79 -43.04 -6.19
CA SER A 216 11.13 -42.48 -6.42
C SER A 216 11.89 -42.20 -5.12
N SER A 217 13.21 -42.22 -5.18
CA SER A 217 14.09 -41.81 -4.08
C SER A 217 15.04 -40.71 -4.49
N VAL A 218 15.48 -39.90 -3.52
CA VAL A 218 16.46 -38.81 -3.75
C VAL A 218 17.75 -39.31 -4.42
N ALA A 219 18.17 -40.55 -4.16
CA ALA A 219 19.37 -41.14 -4.73
C ALA A 219 19.27 -41.42 -6.24
N GLU A 220 18.06 -41.60 -6.75
CA GLU A 220 17.81 -41.85 -8.17
C GLU A 220 17.72 -40.59 -9.02
N ILE A 221 17.48 -39.43 -8.40
CA ILE A 221 17.27 -38.20 -9.10
C ILE A 221 18.52 -37.80 -9.89
N ARG A 222 18.30 -37.37 -11.14
CA ARG A 222 19.30 -36.86 -12.07
C ARG A 222 18.96 -35.46 -12.59
N THR A 223 17.65 -35.20 -12.77
CA THR A 223 17.19 -33.93 -13.34
C THR A 223 16.14 -33.29 -12.44
N VAL A 224 16.30 -31.97 -12.16
CA VAL A 224 15.39 -31.19 -11.32
C VAL A 224 14.85 -30.02 -12.14
N TYR A 225 13.55 -29.96 -12.30
CA TYR A 225 12.81 -28.90 -12.99
C TYR A 225 12.32 -27.85 -11.99
N SER A 226 12.47 -26.58 -12.30
CA SER A 226 11.76 -25.50 -11.61
C SER A 226 11.85 -24.14 -12.33
N HIS A 227 11.11 -23.17 -11.84
CA HIS A 227 11.28 -21.77 -12.22
C HIS A 227 12.70 -21.27 -11.81
N PRO A 228 13.36 -20.45 -12.64
CA PRO A 228 14.72 -19.97 -12.35
C PRO A 228 14.92 -19.39 -10.96
N GLN A 229 13.90 -18.71 -10.45
CA GLN A 229 13.91 -18.12 -9.13
C GLN A 229 13.85 -19.17 -8.01
N ALA A 230 12.99 -20.18 -8.12
CA ALA A 230 12.90 -21.26 -7.12
C ALA A 230 14.23 -22.06 -7.08
N LEU A 231 14.86 -22.28 -8.25
CA LEU A 231 16.20 -22.86 -8.32
C LEU A 231 17.23 -22.01 -7.58
N ALA A 232 17.18 -20.68 -7.73
CA ALA A 232 18.09 -19.76 -7.02
C ALA A 232 17.85 -19.77 -5.51
N GLN A 233 16.61 -19.81 -5.06
CA GLN A 233 16.23 -19.88 -3.65
C GLN A 233 16.66 -21.20 -2.99
N CYS A 234 16.65 -22.31 -3.74
CA CYS A 234 17.06 -23.64 -3.30
C CYS A 234 18.54 -23.97 -3.61
N ARG A 235 19.34 -22.96 -3.99
CA ARG A 235 20.72 -23.15 -4.49
C ARG A 235 21.59 -24.00 -3.59
N LYS A 236 21.60 -23.77 -2.27
CA LYS A 236 22.43 -24.57 -1.35
C LYS A 236 22.03 -26.06 -1.31
N TYR A 237 20.74 -26.33 -1.36
CA TYR A 237 20.24 -27.70 -1.45
C TYR A 237 20.69 -28.37 -2.74
N LEU A 238 20.63 -27.66 -3.85
CA LEU A 238 21.08 -28.16 -5.17
C LEU A 238 22.61 -28.35 -5.20
N GLU A 239 23.39 -27.44 -4.60
CA GLU A 239 24.85 -27.57 -4.49
C GLU A 239 25.30 -28.79 -3.68
N ALA A 240 24.48 -29.26 -2.72
CA ALA A 240 24.72 -30.50 -1.98
C ALA A 240 24.48 -31.76 -2.82
N HIS A 241 23.89 -31.63 -4.03
CA HIS A 241 23.62 -32.72 -4.96
C HIS A 241 24.26 -32.46 -6.34
N PRO A 242 25.60 -32.43 -6.44
CA PRO A 242 26.30 -31.97 -7.65
C PRO A 242 26.09 -32.87 -8.88
N GLY A 243 25.50 -34.03 -8.71
CA GLY A 243 25.13 -34.93 -9.81
C GLY A 243 23.79 -34.59 -10.48
N TRP A 244 23.06 -33.58 -10.00
CA TRP A 244 21.78 -33.20 -10.58
C TRP A 244 21.92 -32.12 -11.65
N GLU A 245 21.24 -32.33 -12.76
CA GLU A 245 21.04 -31.31 -13.78
C GLU A 245 19.81 -30.46 -13.42
N THR A 246 19.92 -29.13 -13.49
CA THR A 246 18.79 -28.24 -13.26
C THR A 246 18.24 -27.72 -14.59
N VAL A 247 16.94 -27.88 -14.80
CA VAL A 247 16.24 -27.44 -16.02
C VAL A 247 15.22 -26.35 -15.67
N LYS A 248 15.29 -25.23 -16.40
CA LYS A 248 14.38 -24.10 -16.19
C LYS A 248 13.03 -24.36 -16.83
N ALA A 249 11.96 -24.13 -16.08
CA ALA A 249 10.58 -24.20 -16.55
C ALA A 249 9.86 -22.86 -16.38
N ALA A 250 8.70 -22.71 -17.01
CA ALA A 250 7.92 -21.47 -17.02
C ALA A 250 7.43 -21.05 -15.62
N ASN A 251 7.05 -22.02 -14.79
CA ASN A 251 6.70 -21.84 -13.37
C ASN A 251 6.90 -23.16 -12.61
N THR A 252 6.79 -23.09 -11.26
CA THR A 252 7.03 -24.23 -10.38
C THR A 252 5.96 -25.33 -10.53
N ALA A 253 4.69 -24.97 -10.68
CA ALA A 253 3.61 -25.93 -10.86
C ALA A 253 3.68 -26.65 -12.23
N ALA A 254 4.08 -25.94 -13.29
CA ALA A 254 4.35 -26.55 -14.59
C ALA A 254 5.48 -27.59 -14.51
N SER A 255 6.49 -27.37 -13.66
CA SER A 255 7.56 -28.34 -13.40
C SER A 255 7.03 -29.62 -12.76
N ALA A 256 6.12 -29.49 -11.79
CA ALA A 256 5.47 -30.63 -11.16
C ALA A 256 4.62 -31.42 -12.20
N LYS A 257 3.88 -30.69 -13.06
CA LYS A 257 3.12 -31.30 -14.16
C LYS A 257 4.03 -32.08 -15.12
N MET A 258 5.16 -31.53 -15.52
CA MET A 258 6.14 -32.20 -16.41
C MET A 258 6.63 -33.50 -15.78
N VAL A 259 7.04 -33.52 -14.51
CA VAL A 259 7.48 -34.73 -13.81
C VAL A 259 6.40 -35.79 -13.78
N LYS A 260 5.14 -35.38 -13.58
CA LYS A 260 3.99 -36.29 -13.62
C LYS A 260 3.78 -36.91 -15.00
N GLU A 261 3.83 -36.10 -16.06
CA GLU A 261 3.60 -36.56 -17.45
C GLU A 261 4.72 -37.43 -17.96
N GLU A 262 5.97 -37.16 -17.58
CA GLU A 262 7.14 -37.96 -17.98
C GLU A 262 7.20 -39.29 -17.26
N GLY A 263 6.74 -39.38 -16.00
CA GLY A 263 6.68 -40.64 -15.23
C GLY A 263 8.04 -41.31 -14.96
N ASP A 264 9.14 -40.53 -15.07
CA ASP A 264 10.52 -41.02 -14.91
C ASP A 264 10.96 -40.87 -13.44
N PRO A 265 11.34 -41.93 -12.71
CA PRO A 265 11.78 -41.86 -11.32
C PRO A 265 13.09 -41.08 -11.13
N SER A 266 13.86 -40.81 -12.16
CA SER A 266 15.08 -40.03 -12.11
C SER A 266 14.82 -38.53 -12.19
N ARG A 267 13.59 -38.09 -12.32
CA ARG A 267 13.19 -36.67 -12.48
C ARG A 267 12.42 -36.17 -11.28
N ALA A 268 12.71 -34.93 -10.90
CA ALA A 268 12.04 -34.28 -9.80
C ALA A 268 11.69 -32.82 -10.17
N ALA A 269 10.74 -32.25 -9.45
CA ALA A 269 10.42 -30.82 -9.52
C ALA A 269 10.63 -30.14 -8.16
N ILE A 270 11.09 -28.92 -8.17
CA ILE A 270 11.00 -28.03 -7.02
C ILE A 270 9.74 -27.16 -7.22
N ALA A 271 8.71 -27.43 -6.39
CA ALA A 271 7.43 -26.75 -6.44
C ALA A 271 6.80 -26.68 -5.05
N SER A 272 5.56 -26.16 -4.96
CA SER A 272 4.79 -26.14 -3.73
C SER A 272 4.29 -27.55 -3.36
N ARG A 273 3.95 -27.77 -2.09
CA ARG A 273 3.33 -29.03 -1.62
C ARG A 273 1.98 -29.27 -2.30
N GLU A 274 1.20 -28.19 -2.48
CA GLU A 274 -0.11 -28.21 -3.13
C GLU A 274 0.00 -28.66 -4.60
N ALA A 275 1.07 -28.30 -5.29
CA ALA A 275 1.35 -28.82 -6.63
C ALA A 275 1.62 -30.33 -6.58
N GLY A 276 2.34 -30.82 -5.56
CA GLY A 276 2.56 -32.25 -5.32
C GLY A 276 1.27 -33.02 -5.11
N GLU A 277 0.40 -32.51 -4.25
CA GLU A 277 -0.92 -33.11 -3.97
C GLU A 277 -1.80 -33.12 -5.22
N PHE A 278 -1.88 -32.00 -5.93
CA PHE A 278 -2.71 -31.86 -7.13
C PHE A 278 -2.29 -32.82 -8.24
N TYR A 279 -0.99 -32.96 -8.50
CA TYR A 279 -0.46 -33.85 -9.55
C TYR A 279 -0.20 -35.27 -9.06
N GLY A 280 -0.46 -35.61 -7.79
CA GLY A 280 -0.23 -36.94 -7.21
C GLY A 280 1.25 -37.31 -7.19
N LEU A 281 2.13 -36.37 -6.87
CA LEU A 281 3.56 -36.55 -6.68
C LEU A 281 3.89 -36.77 -5.20
N ALA A 282 4.97 -37.51 -4.94
CA ALA A 282 5.48 -37.73 -3.60
C ALA A 282 6.48 -36.62 -3.22
N VAL A 283 6.46 -36.14 -1.96
CA VAL A 283 7.47 -35.28 -1.41
C VAL A 283 8.71 -36.11 -1.09
N LEU A 284 9.81 -35.80 -1.78
CA LEU A 284 11.10 -36.46 -1.60
C LEU A 284 12.04 -35.68 -0.67
N GLY A 285 11.84 -34.35 -0.52
CA GLY A 285 12.64 -33.51 0.34
C GLY A 285 11.90 -32.25 0.71
N GLU A 286 12.17 -31.75 1.92
CA GLU A 286 11.56 -30.57 2.52
C GLU A 286 12.65 -29.57 2.94
N ASN A 287 12.24 -28.34 3.30
CA ASN A 287 13.15 -27.29 3.77
C ASN A 287 14.27 -26.97 2.78
N LEU A 288 13.95 -26.89 1.49
CA LEU A 288 14.93 -26.69 0.42
C LEU A 288 15.47 -25.26 0.40
N CYS A 289 14.68 -24.30 0.86
CA CYS A 289 15.02 -22.87 0.80
C CYS A 289 15.79 -22.41 2.03
N HIS A 290 16.77 -21.51 1.82
CA HIS A 290 17.57 -20.94 2.92
C HIS A 290 16.81 -19.90 3.73
N ASN A 291 15.83 -19.22 3.10
CA ASN A 291 15.06 -18.17 3.72
C ASN A 291 13.65 -18.71 3.97
N GLY A 292 13.42 -19.22 5.18
CA GLY A 292 12.11 -19.75 5.59
C GLY A 292 11.00 -18.70 5.68
N GLN A 293 11.30 -17.44 5.34
CA GLN A 293 10.38 -16.28 5.39
C GLN A 293 9.94 -15.81 3.99
N ASN A 294 9.97 -16.69 2.98
CA ASN A 294 9.44 -16.33 1.67
C ASN A 294 7.92 -16.45 1.67
N VAL A 295 7.24 -15.32 1.80
CA VAL A 295 5.78 -15.23 1.75
C VAL A 295 5.33 -14.38 0.57
N THR A 296 4.20 -14.73 -0.03
CA THR A 296 3.54 -13.94 -1.07
C THR A 296 2.18 -13.50 -0.57
N ARG A 297 1.92 -12.22 -0.63
CA ARG A 297 0.63 -11.62 -0.35
C ARG A 297 -0.18 -11.56 -1.65
N PHE A 298 -1.33 -12.19 -1.64
CA PHE A 298 -2.32 -12.15 -2.69
C PHE A 298 -3.46 -11.22 -2.29
N ILE A 299 -4.06 -10.57 -3.26
CA ILE A 299 -5.30 -9.81 -3.09
C ILE A 299 -6.44 -10.54 -3.78
N ILE A 300 -7.62 -10.40 -3.17
CA ILE A 300 -8.88 -10.84 -3.73
C ILE A 300 -9.55 -9.62 -4.33
N VAL A 301 -9.83 -9.69 -5.62
CA VAL A 301 -10.33 -8.53 -6.39
C VAL A 301 -11.74 -8.83 -6.90
N SER A 302 -12.63 -7.83 -6.82
CA SER A 302 -14.00 -7.90 -7.31
C SER A 302 -14.38 -6.63 -8.08
N SER A 303 -15.40 -6.72 -8.93
CA SER A 303 -16.00 -5.55 -9.57
C SER A 303 -16.97 -4.77 -8.65
N ARG A 304 -17.30 -5.33 -7.49
CA ARG A 304 -18.25 -4.73 -6.54
C ARG A 304 -17.49 -3.99 -5.43
N PRO A 305 -17.82 -2.73 -5.14
CA PRO A 305 -17.21 -1.95 -4.04
C PRO A 305 -17.85 -2.36 -2.69
N VAL A 306 -17.53 -3.55 -2.21
CA VAL A 306 -18.04 -4.09 -0.96
C VAL A 306 -16.92 -4.30 0.06
N TYR A 307 -17.25 -4.20 1.35
CA TYR A 307 -16.33 -4.50 2.45
C TYR A 307 -17.08 -5.09 3.64
N GLU A 308 -16.39 -5.89 4.43
CA GLU A 308 -16.95 -6.46 5.63
C GLU A 308 -16.89 -5.48 6.80
N LYS A 309 -17.89 -5.53 7.68
CA LYS A 309 -18.00 -4.66 8.84
C LYS A 309 -16.76 -4.66 9.75
N ASN A 310 -16.06 -5.79 9.82
CA ASN A 310 -14.84 -5.98 10.60
C ASN A 310 -13.55 -5.77 9.79
N ALA A 311 -13.63 -5.17 8.61
CA ALA A 311 -12.45 -4.84 7.82
C ALA A 311 -11.49 -3.93 8.59
N GLU A 312 -10.18 -4.21 8.51
CA GLU A 312 -9.15 -3.56 9.33
C GLU A 312 -8.08 -2.82 8.51
N LYS A 313 -8.12 -2.96 7.18
CA LYS A 313 -7.11 -2.39 6.28
C LYS A 313 -7.77 -1.68 5.12
N VAL A 314 -7.33 -0.46 4.88
CA VAL A 314 -7.77 0.36 3.75
C VAL A 314 -6.61 0.55 2.78
N SER A 315 -6.88 0.34 1.48
CA SER A 315 -5.96 0.66 0.40
C SER A 315 -6.52 1.80 -0.43
N VAL A 316 -5.66 2.79 -0.70
CA VAL A 316 -6.00 3.95 -1.53
C VAL A 316 -4.95 4.18 -2.61
N CYS A 317 -5.34 4.80 -3.72
CA CYS A 317 -4.39 5.40 -4.65
C CYS A 317 -4.75 6.85 -4.92
N PHE A 318 -3.73 7.69 -5.15
CA PHE A 318 -3.91 9.11 -5.44
C PHE A 318 -2.80 9.67 -6.32
N GLU A 319 -3.12 10.71 -7.07
CA GLU A 319 -2.18 11.52 -7.84
C GLU A 319 -2.05 12.88 -7.18
N LEU A 320 -0.84 13.45 -7.20
CA LEU A 320 -0.55 14.72 -6.53
C LEU A 320 -0.07 15.78 -7.50
N PRO A 321 -0.38 17.06 -7.22
CA PRO A 321 0.28 18.16 -7.89
C PRO A 321 1.80 18.05 -7.77
N HIS A 322 2.51 18.27 -8.87
CA HIS A 322 3.98 18.19 -8.90
C HIS A 322 4.61 19.44 -8.26
N GLU A 323 4.44 19.58 -6.96
CA GLU A 323 4.90 20.70 -6.14
C GLU A 323 5.65 20.20 -4.90
N SER A 324 6.54 21.05 -4.37
CA SER A 324 7.30 20.74 -3.16
C SER A 324 6.37 20.60 -1.95
N GLY A 325 6.51 19.50 -1.18
CA GLY A 325 5.78 19.29 0.07
C GLY A 325 4.40 18.62 -0.10
N THR A 326 3.89 18.40 -1.31
CA THR A 326 2.56 17.81 -1.53
C THR A 326 2.43 16.41 -0.91
N LEU A 327 3.41 15.53 -1.11
CA LEU A 327 3.40 14.21 -0.50
C LEU A 327 3.42 14.27 1.04
N TYR A 328 4.23 15.17 1.62
CA TYR A 328 4.24 15.37 3.07
C TYR A 328 2.87 15.80 3.60
N ASN A 329 2.21 16.75 2.93
CA ASN A 329 0.88 17.21 3.31
C ASN A 329 -0.15 16.07 3.24
N MET A 330 -0.10 15.23 2.21
CA MET A 330 -0.97 14.06 2.08
C MET A 330 -0.75 13.05 3.20
N LEU A 331 0.49 12.65 3.45
CA LEU A 331 0.82 11.72 4.53
C LEU A 331 0.47 12.30 5.92
N SER A 332 0.51 13.62 6.08
CA SER A 332 0.14 14.27 7.32
C SER A 332 -1.34 14.10 7.69
N HIS A 333 -2.23 13.81 6.75
CA HIS A 333 -3.63 13.43 7.06
C HIS A 333 -3.70 12.09 7.80
N MET A 334 -2.85 11.12 7.45
CA MET A 334 -2.75 9.85 8.18
C MET A 334 -2.22 10.07 9.60
N ILE A 335 -1.10 10.79 9.72
CA ILE A 335 -0.45 11.07 11.01
C ILE A 335 -1.41 11.80 11.96
N TYR A 336 -2.12 12.82 11.47
CA TYR A 336 -3.00 13.64 12.29
C TYR A 336 -4.25 12.91 12.79
N ASN A 337 -4.68 11.90 12.05
CA ASN A 337 -5.80 11.04 12.42
C ASN A 337 -5.36 9.74 13.13
N GLY A 338 -4.05 9.61 13.45
CA GLY A 338 -3.51 8.45 14.17
C GLY A 338 -3.55 7.14 13.37
N LEU A 339 -3.63 7.22 12.04
CA LEU A 339 -3.70 6.04 11.17
C LEU A 339 -2.30 5.47 10.92
N ASN A 340 -2.14 4.17 11.12
CA ASN A 340 -0.88 3.47 10.88
C ASN A 340 -0.77 3.03 9.43
N MET A 341 0.12 3.66 8.66
CA MET A 341 0.44 3.25 7.30
C MET A 341 1.29 1.98 7.32
N THR A 342 0.87 0.98 6.58
CA THR A 342 1.57 -0.31 6.46
C THR A 342 2.35 -0.43 5.16
N LYS A 343 1.99 0.38 4.14
CA LYS A 343 2.66 0.38 2.84
C LYS A 343 2.53 1.74 2.16
N ILE A 344 3.57 2.11 1.42
CA ILE A 344 3.54 3.18 0.43
C ILE A 344 4.34 2.76 -0.80
N GLU A 345 3.76 2.94 -1.98
CA GLU A 345 4.37 2.62 -3.25
C GLU A 345 4.09 3.73 -4.26
N SER A 346 5.02 4.00 -5.17
CA SER A 346 4.84 5.00 -6.21
C SER A 346 4.99 4.39 -7.60
N ARG A 347 4.07 4.71 -8.51
CA ARG A 347 4.08 4.26 -9.89
C ARG A 347 4.06 5.45 -10.85
N PRO A 348 4.91 5.49 -11.89
CA PRO A 348 4.82 6.50 -12.93
C PRO A 348 3.43 6.51 -13.58
N ILE A 349 2.90 7.69 -13.85
CA ILE A 349 1.61 7.81 -14.54
C ILE A 349 1.87 7.72 -16.05
N PRO A 350 1.25 6.77 -16.76
CA PRO A 350 1.40 6.66 -18.21
C PRO A 350 1.05 7.97 -18.91
N GLY A 351 1.95 8.43 -19.78
CA GLY A 351 1.74 9.68 -20.54
C GLY A 351 2.03 10.98 -19.79
N LYS A 352 2.38 10.93 -18.50
CA LYS A 352 2.73 12.11 -17.69
C LYS A 352 4.20 12.00 -17.25
N THR A 353 5.10 12.77 -17.84
CA THR A 353 6.54 12.75 -17.51
C THR A 353 6.77 13.23 -16.08
N TRP A 354 7.49 12.43 -15.28
CA TRP A 354 7.87 12.73 -13.88
C TRP A 354 6.70 12.93 -12.91
N GLN A 355 5.49 12.47 -13.26
CA GLN A 355 4.36 12.44 -12.35
C GLN A 355 4.11 11.00 -11.89
N TYR A 356 3.64 10.87 -10.65
CA TYR A 356 3.51 9.58 -9.98
C TYR A 356 2.14 9.44 -9.35
N ARG A 357 1.60 8.23 -9.42
CA ARG A 357 0.49 7.77 -8.61
C ARG A 357 1.05 7.06 -7.39
N PHE A 358 0.52 7.39 -6.23
CA PHE A 358 0.88 6.76 -4.96
C PHE A 358 -0.20 5.76 -4.56
N PHE A 359 0.25 4.62 -4.05
CA PHE A 359 -0.59 3.60 -3.46
C PHE A 359 -0.22 3.50 -2.00
N VAL A 360 -1.21 3.58 -1.11
CA VAL A 360 -1.00 3.58 0.33
C VAL A 360 -1.96 2.60 0.98
N ASP A 361 -1.42 1.69 1.80
CA ASP A 361 -2.21 0.85 2.68
C ASP A 361 -2.06 1.36 4.12
N PHE A 362 -3.16 1.40 4.86
CA PHE A 362 -3.16 1.78 6.27
C PHE A 362 -4.22 0.98 7.05
N LEU A 363 -4.03 0.88 8.37
CA LEU A 363 -4.98 0.22 9.24
C LEU A 363 -6.16 1.15 9.54
N GLY A 364 -7.37 0.59 9.47
CA GLY A 364 -8.62 1.27 9.75
C GLY A 364 -9.81 0.70 8.99
N ASN A 365 -10.98 1.22 9.32
CA ASN A 365 -12.26 0.88 8.69
C ASN A 365 -12.92 2.14 8.12
N LEU A 366 -13.59 2.03 6.98
CA LEU A 366 -14.26 3.17 6.32
C LEU A 366 -15.35 3.83 7.17
N GLU A 367 -15.87 3.13 8.20
CA GLU A 367 -16.83 3.70 9.16
C GLU A 367 -16.16 4.53 10.26
N GLU A 368 -14.87 4.35 10.49
CA GLU A 368 -14.17 5.08 11.54
C GLU A 368 -14.06 6.58 11.23
N PRO A 369 -14.37 7.46 12.19
CA PRO A 369 -14.26 8.91 12.00
C PRO A 369 -12.85 9.35 11.57
N ALA A 370 -11.80 8.73 12.12
CA ALA A 370 -10.41 8.99 11.77
C ALA A 370 -10.12 8.71 10.29
N VAL A 371 -10.63 7.58 9.78
CA VAL A 371 -10.51 7.20 8.37
C VAL A 371 -11.31 8.15 7.48
N LYS A 372 -12.56 8.45 7.83
CA LYS A 372 -13.42 9.40 7.10
C LYS A 372 -12.75 10.77 6.98
N ASN A 373 -12.17 11.28 8.07
CA ASN A 373 -11.44 12.55 8.08
C ASN A 373 -10.20 12.53 7.18
N ALA A 374 -9.39 11.48 7.28
CA ALA A 374 -8.18 11.35 6.47
C ALA A 374 -8.53 11.28 4.97
N LEU A 375 -9.49 10.44 4.60
CA LEU A 375 -9.91 10.28 3.21
C LEU A 375 -10.49 11.57 2.62
N ARG A 376 -11.28 12.32 3.40
CA ARG A 376 -11.80 13.63 2.99
C ARG A 376 -10.68 14.63 2.70
N GLY A 377 -9.67 14.67 3.57
CA GLY A 377 -8.50 15.52 3.36
C GLY A 377 -7.68 15.13 2.14
N LEU A 378 -7.47 13.83 1.94
CA LEU A 378 -6.78 13.28 0.78
C LEU A 378 -7.51 13.64 -0.51
N GLU A 379 -8.82 13.43 -0.56
CA GLU A 379 -9.66 13.71 -1.74
C GLU A 379 -9.69 15.19 -2.10
N ALA A 380 -9.72 16.07 -1.11
CA ALA A 380 -9.73 17.52 -1.32
C ALA A 380 -8.38 18.08 -1.82
N GLU A 381 -7.26 17.44 -1.49
CA GLU A 381 -5.90 17.93 -1.78
C GLU A 381 -5.21 17.17 -2.94
N ALA A 382 -5.71 16.02 -3.36
CA ALA A 382 -5.20 15.26 -4.50
C ALA A 382 -5.74 15.77 -5.85
N ASP A 383 -4.97 15.58 -6.92
CA ASP A 383 -5.47 15.77 -8.29
C ASP A 383 -6.53 14.71 -8.65
N SER A 384 -6.32 13.49 -8.15
CA SER A 384 -7.28 12.40 -8.18
C SER A 384 -7.04 11.46 -7.00
N MET A 385 -8.10 10.85 -6.48
CA MET A 385 -8.01 9.85 -5.42
C MET A 385 -9.07 8.77 -5.61
N ARG A 386 -8.70 7.55 -5.27
CA ARG A 386 -9.62 6.42 -5.26
C ARG A 386 -9.32 5.52 -4.05
N VAL A 387 -10.35 5.12 -3.33
CA VAL A 387 -10.27 3.98 -2.40
C VAL A 387 -10.23 2.72 -3.25
N LEU A 388 -9.24 1.86 -3.05
CA LEU A 388 -9.10 0.59 -3.76
C LEU A 388 -9.81 -0.54 -3.04
N GLY A 389 -9.95 -0.45 -1.72
CA GLY A 389 -10.64 -1.44 -0.92
C GLY A 389 -10.53 -1.18 0.58
N ASN A 390 -11.45 -1.84 1.32
CA ASN A 390 -11.37 -2.00 2.77
C ASN A 390 -11.64 -3.48 3.08
N TYR A 391 -10.70 -4.17 3.71
CA TYR A 391 -10.73 -5.63 3.83
C TYR A 391 -10.05 -6.11 5.11
N GLY A 392 -10.30 -7.37 5.46
CA GLY A 392 -9.66 -8.01 6.60
C GLY A 392 -8.16 -8.15 6.40
N ARG A 393 -7.37 -7.94 7.45
CA ARG A 393 -5.94 -8.16 7.46
C ARG A 393 -5.64 -9.64 7.74
N GLN A 394 -4.70 -10.21 7.00
CA GLN A 394 -4.05 -11.45 7.41
C GLN A 394 -2.68 -11.15 8.03
N GLU A 395 -2.44 -11.66 9.23
CA GLU A 395 -1.13 -11.61 9.87
C GLU A 395 -0.24 -12.72 9.29
N GLU A 396 1.05 -12.44 9.22
CA GLU A 396 2.06 -13.46 8.93
C GLU A 396 2.22 -14.32 10.20
N ASP A 397 1.77 -15.57 10.16
CA ASP A 397 2.03 -16.57 11.21
C ASP A 397 3.50 -17.02 11.23
#